data_1922869994cb4fd66661ebe383da1a19
#
_entry.id   1922869994cb4fd66661ebe383da1a19
#
_cell.length_a   1.000
_cell.length_b   1.000
_cell.length_c   1.000
_cell.angle_alpha   90.00
_cell.angle_beta   90.00
_cell.angle_gamma   90.00
#
_symmetry.space_group_name_H-M   'P 1'
#
loop_
_entity.id
_entity.type
_entity.pdbx_description
1 polymer ?
#
loop_
_entity_poly.entity_id
_entity_poly.type
_entity_poly.pdbx_seq_one_letter_code
_entity_poly.pdbx_strand_id
1 'polypeptide(L)'
;ALTALWLFWVLWQQVSLSALGVYLCAAVLLAVALILYGRLQFGKAASKGFMALAFILGAGAYALAASPLLERAPVEVSTADAWSPTAVQTALDEGRPVFVDFTASWCVTCQANKLAVLDRENVQKAFKEHNVKFLIADWTNRNAEISKTLESFGRTGVPLYLLYSPDGTAKILPELLTQDIVIDALKTLPKSASK
;
A
#
# COMPACT_ATOMS: atom_id res chain seq x y z
N ALA A 1 7.15 -8.61 -21.64
CA ALA A 1 8.32 -8.38 -20.79
C ALA A 1 8.09 -7.25 -19.77
N LEU A 2 7.67 -6.05 -20.19
CA LEU A 2 7.43 -4.91 -19.26
C LEU A 2 6.34 -5.19 -18.24
N THR A 3 5.25 -5.83 -18.64
CA THR A 3 4.14 -6.22 -17.75
C THR A 3 4.59 -7.17 -16.64
N ALA A 4 5.46 -8.14 -16.98
CA ALA A 4 5.99 -9.09 -16.00
C ALA A 4 6.92 -8.38 -14.99
N LEU A 5 7.74 -7.44 -15.43
CA LEU A 5 8.59 -6.62 -14.56
C LEU A 5 7.74 -5.75 -13.62
N TRP A 6 6.66 -5.15 -14.13
CA TRP A 6 5.74 -4.37 -13.31
C TRP A 6 5.02 -5.24 -12.27
N LEU A 7 4.51 -6.42 -12.66
CA LEU A 7 3.88 -7.36 -11.73
C LEU A 7 4.86 -7.85 -10.67
N PHE A 8 6.11 -8.11 -11.05
CA PHE A 8 7.16 -8.47 -10.10
C PHE A 8 7.46 -7.34 -9.11
N TRP A 9 7.51 -6.09 -9.58
CA TRP A 9 7.67 -4.93 -8.72
C TRP A 9 6.50 -4.76 -7.74
N VAL A 10 5.26 -4.94 -8.20
CA VAL A 10 4.06 -4.91 -7.34
C VAL A 10 4.12 -6.01 -6.28
N LEU A 11 4.50 -7.24 -6.69
CA LEU A 11 4.68 -8.36 -5.77
C LEU A 11 5.75 -8.07 -4.72
N TRP A 12 6.87 -7.49 -5.13
CA TRP A 12 7.95 -7.08 -4.22
C TRP A 12 7.47 -6.11 -3.13
N GLN A 13 6.54 -5.22 -3.47
CA GLN A 13 6.01 -4.25 -2.50
C GLN A 13 5.04 -4.88 -1.48
N GLN A 14 4.37 -5.96 -1.84
CA GLN A 14 3.36 -6.61 -0.99
C GLN A 14 3.91 -7.75 -0.14
N VAL A 15 5.05 -8.31 -0.52
CA VAL A 15 5.57 -9.55 0.06
C VAL A 15 6.88 -9.27 0.81
N SER A 16 7.07 -9.93 1.96
CA SER A 16 8.34 -9.85 2.69
C SER A 16 9.48 -10.49 1.89
N LEU A 17 10.72 -10.08 2.15
CA LEU A 17 11.90 -10.63 1.46
C LEU A 17 12.02 -12.15 1.66
N SER A 18 11.66 -12.65 2.86
CA SER A 18 11.59 -14.06 3.18
C SER A 18 10.55 -14.81 2.35
N ALA A 19 9.35 -14.22 2.20
CA ALA A 19 8.29 -14.80 1.39
C ALA A 19 8.66 -14.83 -0.09
N LEU A 20 9.30 -13.78 -0.61
CA LEU A 20 9.80 -13.76 -1.98
C LEU A 20 10.81 -14.91 -2.21
N GLY A 21 11.72 -15.14 -1.25
CA GLY A 21 12.63 -16.29 -1.29
C GLY A 21 11.90 -17.63 -1.37
N VAL A 22 10.85 -17.82 -0.57
CA VAL A 22 10.01 -19.04 -0.59
C VAL A 22 9.31 -19.21 -1.95
N TYR A 23 8.74 -18.13 -2.53
CA TYR A 23 8.10 -18.20 -3.85
C TYR A 23 9.09 -18.55 -4.95
N LEU A 24 10.29 -17.96 -4.94
CA LEU A 24 11.33 -18.26 -5.91
C LEU A 24 11.83 -19.71 -5.78
N CYS A 25 12.06 -20.19 -4.56
CA CYS A 25 12.43 -21.59 -4.31
C CYS A 25 11.32 -22.55 -4.79
N ALA A 26 10.07 -22.25 -4.49
CA ALA A 26 8.92 -23.05 -4.95
C ALA A 26 8.82 -23.07 -6.48
N ALA A 27 9.03 -21.95 -7.16
CA ALA A 27 9.02 -21.85 -8.61
C ALA A 27 10.16 -22.66 -9.25
N VAL A 28 11.36 -22.58 -8.68
CA VAL A 28 12.53 -23.37 -9.14
C VAL A 28 12.29 -24.87 -8.95
N LEU A 29 11.78 -25.28 -7.77
CA LEU A 29 11.46 -26.68 -7.50
C LEU A 29 10.38 -27.20 -8.46
N LEU A 30 9.36 -26.41 -8.74
CA LEU A 30 8.32 -26.75 -9.71
C LEU A 30 8.91 -26.89 -11.12
N ALA A 31 9.76 -25.96 -11.55
CA ALA A 31 10.40 -26.01 -12.85
C ALA A 31 11.30 -27.26 -12.98
N VAL A 32 12.10 -27.58 -11.96
CA VAL A 32 12.93 -28.80 -11.92
C VAL A 32 12.03 -30.04 -11.96
N ALA A 33 10.94 -30.06 -11.19
CA ALA A 33 9.96 -31.16 -11.19
C ALA A 33 9.36 -31.36 -12.59
N LEU A 34 8.96 -30.29 -13.28
CA LEU A 34 8.41 -30.37 -14.63
C LEU A 34 9.43 -30.84 -15.66
N ILE A 35 10.68 -30.41 -15.57
CA ILE A 35 11.78 -30.84 -16.45
C ILE A 35 12.05 -32.34 -16.25
N LEU A 36 12.16 -32.78 -14.99
CA LEU A 36 12.38 -34.19 -14.66
C LEU A 36 11.18 -35.05 -15.11
N TYR A 37 9.98 -34.56 -14.88
CA TYR A 37 8.77 -35.22 -15.38
C TYR A 37 8.79 -35.37 -16.90
N GLY A 38 9.12 -34.30 -17.64
CA GLY A 38 9.25 -34.35 -19.09
C GLY A 38 10.31 -35.36 -19.56
N ARG A 39 11.42 -35.49 -18.84
CA ARG A 39 12.48 -36.46 -19.15
C ARG A 39 12.10 -37.93 -18.81
N LEU A 40 11.34 -38.11 -17.73
CA LEU A 40 10.89 -39.42 -17.26
C LEU A 40 9.62 -39.95 -17.97
N GLN A 41 8.92 -39.08 -18.69
CA GLN A 41 7.66 -39.36 -19.39
C GLN A 41 7.79 -40.48 -20.42
N PHE A 42 9.01 -40.74 -20.90
CA PHE A 42 9.32 -41.84 -21.82
C PHE A 42 9.52 -43.19 -21.13
N GLY A 43 9.53 -43.28 -19.80
CA GLY A 43 9.62 -44.49 -19.00
C GLY A 43 8.31 -44.81 -18.29
N LYS A 44 7.59 -45.90 -18.71
CA LYS A 44 6.21 -46.21 -18.35
C LYS A 44 5.90 -46.47 -16.85
N ALA A 45 6.89 -46.58 -15.96
CA ALA A 45 6.65 -46.98 -14.56
C ALA A 45 6.80 -45.86 -13.52
N ALA A 46 7.55 -44.80 -13.81
CA ALA A 46 7.90 -43.78 -12.84
C ALA A 46 6.91 -42.60 -12.77
N SER A 47 5.95 -42.49 -13.69
CA SER A 47 5.15 -41.28 -13.90
C SER A 47 4.15 -40.99 -12.78
N LYS A 48 3.49 -42.01 -12.21
CA LYS A 48 2.40 -41.81 -11.23
C LYS A 48 2.93 -41.32 -9.85
N GLY A 49 4.00 -41.95 -9.37
CA GLY A 49 4.62 -41.54 -8.08
C GLY A 49 5.25 -40.15 -8.15
N PHE A 50 5.84 -39.82 -9.30
CA PHE A 50 6.46 -38.50 -9.50
C PHE A 50 5.39 -37.39 -9.64
N MET A 51 4.28 -37.64 -10.31
CA MET A 51 3.15 -36.71 -10.36
C MET A 51 2.57 -36.44 -8.97
N ALA A 52 2.38 -37.48 -8.16
CA ALA A 52 1.89 -37.37 -6.79
C ALA A 52 2.87 -36.51 -5.93
N LEU A 53 4.18 -36.77 -6.04
CA LEU A 53 5.20 -35.98 -5.32
C LEU A 53 5.22 -34.52 -5.77
N ALA A 54 5.17 -34.24 -7.09
CA ALA A 54 5.14 -32.89 -7.62
C ALA A 54 3.88 -32.13 -7.16
N PHE A 55 2.73 -32.80 -7.11
CA PHE A 55 1.48 -32.22 -6.62
C PHE A 55 1.55 -31.92 -5.11
N ILE A 56 2.10 -32.83 -4.30
CA ILE A 56 2.30 -32.63 -2.84
C ILE A 56 3.24 -31.46 -2.58
N LEU A 57 4.36 -31.38 -3.30
CA LEU A 57 5.33 -30.27 -3.17
C LEU A 57 4.73 -28.94 -3.62
N GLY A 58 3.97 -28.94 -4.72
CA GLY A 58 3.27 -27.74 -5.21
C GLY A 58 2.18 -27.28 -4.25
N ALA A 59 1.38 -28.19 -3.71
CA ALA A 59 0.35 -27.87 -2.72
C ALA A 59 0.95 -27.40 -1.38
N GLY A 60 2.07 -27.99 -0.95
CA GLY A 60 2.81 -27.56 0.23
C GLY A 60 3.41 -26.18 0.06
N ALA A 61 4.02 -25.89 -1.09
CA ALA A 61 4.55 -24.58 -1.43
C ALA A 61 3.43 -23.52 -1.51
N TYR A 62 2.28 -23.87 -2.10
CA TYR A 62 1.12 -22.99 -2.13
C TYR A 62 0.55 -22.72 -0.73
N ALA A 63 0.44 -23.73 0.12
CA ALA A 63 -0.04 -23.57 1.50
C ALA A 63 0.91 -22.70 2.34
N LEU A 64 2.22 -22.86 2.16
CA LEU A 64 3.23 -21.99 2.78
C LEU A 64 3.12 -20.54 2.25
N ALA A 65 2.96 -20.38 0.95
CA ALA A 65 2.83 -19.08 0.31
C ALA A 65 1.54 -18.34 0.70
N ALA A 66 0.45 -19.07 0.93
CA ALA A 66 -0.83 -18.53 1.39
C ALA A 66 -0.88 -18.30 2.93
N SER A 67 0.21 -18.60 3.65
CA SER A 67 0.22 -18.40 5.10
C SER A 67 0.40 -16.92 5.46
N PRO A 68 -0.36 -16.39 6.44
CA PRO A 68 -0.22 -15.00 6.91
C PRO A 68 1.15 -14.71 7.52
N LEU A 69 1.94 -15.75 7.81
CA LEU A 69 3.32 -15.61 8.33
C LEU A 69 4.30 -15.00 7.30
N LEU A 70 3.94 -15.01 6.01
CA LEU A 70 4.78 -14.49 4.93
C LEU A 70 4.31 -13.12 4.44
N GLU A 71 3.22 -12.59 5.00
CA GLU A 71 2.80 -11.23 4.70
C GLU A 71 3.87 -10.24 5.21
N ARG A 72 4.14 -9.24 4.39
CA ARG A 72 5.04 -8.17 4.80
C ARG A 72 4.37 -7.42 5.94
N ALA A 73 5.10 -7.24 7.05
CA ALA A 73 4.69 -6.28 8.07
C ALA A 73 4.39 -4.93 7.39
N PRO A 74 3.35 -4.22 7.81
CA PRO A 74 3.07 -2.88 7.31
C PRO A 74 4.36 -2.08 7.30
N VAL A 75 4.62 -1.33 6.22
CA VAL A 75 5.73 -0.39 6.21
C VAL A 75 5.59 0.44 7.47
N GLU A 76 6.61 0.47 8.32
CA GLU A 76 6.60 1.32 9.51
C GLU A 76 6.54 2.78 9.06
N VAL A 77 5.32 3.24 8.83
CA VAL A 77 5.02 4.66 8.92
C VAL A 77 5.33 5.00 10.37
N SER A 78 6.15 6.02 10.62
CA SER A 78 6.36 6.54 11.97
C SER A 78 5.01 6.54 12.66
N THR A 79 4.88 5.85 13.79
CA THR A 79 3.60 5.70 14.51
C THR A 79 2.94 7.04 14.82
N ALA A 80 3.71 8.14 14.80
CA ALA A 80 3.26 9.51 14.96
C ALA A 80 2.47 10.04 13.75
N ASP A 81 2.66 9.45 12.55
CA ASP A 81 2.06 9.93 11.29
C ASP A 81 1.11 8.89 10.67
N ALA A 82 0.92 7.73 11.32
CA ALA A 82 -0.04 6.73 10.89
C ALA A 82 -1.47 7.25 11.10
N TRP A 83 -2.28 7.10 10.05
CA TRP A 83 -3.68 7.45 10.12
C TRP A 83 -4.47 6.48 11.02
N SER A 84 -5.33 7.05 11.83
CA SER A 84 -6.44 6.37 12.48
C SER A 84 -7.56 7.40 12.69
N PRO A 85 -8.83 6.97 12.87
CA PRO A 85 -9.92 7.90 13.21
C PRO A 85 -9.60 8.70 14.48
N THR A 86 -8.98 8.05 15.46
CA THR A 86 -8.56 8.68 16.72
C THR A 86 -7.49 9.73 16.49
N ALA A 87 -6.49 9.46 15.64
CA ALA A 87 -5.43 10.43 15.34
C ALA A 87 -5.97 11.69 14.64
N VAL A 88 -6.97 11.51 13.74
CA VAL A 88 -7.68 12.63 13.12
C VAL A 88 -8.40 13.44 14.19
N GLN A 89 -9.22 12.77 15.03
CA GLN A 89 -10.01 13.44 16.06
C GLN A 89 -9.11 14.20 17.06
N THR A 90 -8.04 13.57 17.53
CA THR A 90 -7.09 14.21 18.44
C THR A 90 -6.51 15.49 17.86
N ALA A 91 -6.10 15.47 16.58
CA ALA A 91 -5.56 16.66 15.94
C ALA A 91 -6.62 17.77 15.76
N LEU A 92 -7.88 17.40 15.47
CA LEU A 92 -8.99 18.35 15.39
C LEU A 92 -9.33 18.95 16.76
N ASP A 93 -9.31 18.15 17.81
CA ASP A 93 -9.55 18.62 19.19
C ASP A 93 -8.42 19.59 19.64
N GLU A 94 -7.22 19.45 19.10
CA GLU A 94 -6.11 20.40 19.26
C GLU A 94 -6.29 21.68 18.40
N GLY A 95 -7.37 21.77 17.60
CA GLY A 95 -7.62 22.90 16.69
C GLY A 95 -6.70 22.91 15.46
N ARG A 96 -6.08 21.77 15.13
CA ARG A 96 -5.16 21.63 14.00
C ARG A 96 -5.90 21.10 12.77
N PRO A 97 -5.67 21.68 11.58
CA PRO A 97 -6.14 21.06 10.35
C PRO A 97 -5.39 19.74 10.12
N VAL A 98 -6.06 18.79 9.46
CA VAL A 98 -5.50 17.46 9.19
C VAL A 98 -5.50 17.19 7.70
N PHE A 99 -4.33 16.84 7.14
CA PHE A 99 -4.24 16.32 5.78
C PHE A 99 -4.04 14.80 5.83
N VAL A 100 -4.93 14.05 5.19
CA VAL A 100 -4.85 12.58 5.13
C VAL A 100 -4.54 12.14 3.71
N ASP A 101 -3.44 11.40 3.56
CA ASP A 101 -3.01 10.74 2.33
C ASP A 101 -3.39 9.25 2.39
N PHE A 102 -4.50 8.88 1.72
CA PHE A 102 -4.84 7.47 1.50
C PHE A 102 -4.05 6.95 0.31
N THR A 103 -3.10 6.09 0.58
CA THR A 103 -2.07 5.65 -0.37
C THR A 103 -1.86 4.13 -0.32
N ALA A 104 -1.12 3.59 -1.27
CA ALA A 104 -0.61 2.22 -1.24
C ALA A 104 0.72 2.15 -1.99
N SER A 105 1.61 1.25 -1.57
CA SER A 105 2.93 1.07 -2.20
C SER A 105 2.84 0.70 -3.68
N TRP A 106 1.82 -0.05 -4.08
CA TRP A 106 1.58 -0.46 -5.47
C TRP A 106 0.84 0.60 -6.31
N CYS A 107 0.39 1.70 -5.71
CA CYS A 107 -0.36 2.75 -6.40
C CYS A 107 0.60 3.73 -7.09
N VAL A 108 0.76 3.60 -8.40
CA VAL A 108 1.69 4.43 -9.20
C VAL A 108 1.33 5.92 -9.10
N THR A 109 0.04 6.26 -9.19
CA THR A 109 -0.43 7.64 -9.05
C THR A 109 -0.10 8.23 -7.68
N CYS A 110 -0.28 7.44 -6.61
CA CYS A 110 0.07 7.86 -5.25
C CYS A 110 1.57 8.18 -5.14
N GLN A 111 2.43 7.30 -5.67
CA GLN A 111 3.88 7.50 -5.65
C GLN A 111 4.28 8.74 -6.47
N ALA A 112 3.66 8.94 -7.63
CA ALA A 112 3.89 10.12 -8.46
C ALA A 112 3.48 11.41 -7.72
N ASN A 113 2.30 11.45 -7.11
CA ASN A 113 1.84 12.61 -6.33
C ASN A 113 2.73 12.87 -5.10
N LYS A 114 3.18 11.82 -4.43
CA LYS A 114 4.10 11.94 -3.31
C LYS A 114 5.39 12.64 -3.75
N LEU A 115 6.08 12.10 -4.76
CA LEU A 115 7.37 12.62 -5.22
C LEU A 115 7.27 13.98 -5.89
N ALA A 116 6.21 14.22 -6.69
CA ALA A 116 6.08 15.44 -7.48
C ALA A 116 5.44 16.59 -6.71
N VAL A 117 4.67 16.29 -5.65
CA VAL A 117 3.86 17.29 -4.94
C VAL A 117 4.09 17.26 -3.43
N LEU A 118 3.73 16.15 -2.76
CA LEU A 118 3.69 16.13 -1.30
C LEU A 118 5.08 16.28 -0.65
N ASP A 119 6.12 15.66 -1.22
CA ASP A 119 7.50 15.74 -0.72
C ASP A 119 8.22 17.04 -1.15
N ARG A 120 7.56 17.94 -1.87
CA ARG A 120 8.19 19.19 -2.31
C ARG A 120 8.29 20.17 -1.15
N GLU A 121 9.43 20.87 -1.09
CA GLU A 121 9.78 21.78 -0.01
C GLU A 121 8.72 22.87 0.22
N ASN A 122 8.19 23.46 -0.85
CA ASN A 122 7.15 24.49 -0.77
C ASN A 122 5.84 23.96 -0.17
N VAL A 123 5.43 22.70 -0.48
CA VAL A 123 4.24 22.07 0.09
C VAL A 123 4.49 21.70 1.55
N GLN A 124 5.65 21.13 1.86
CA GLN A 124 6.04 20.82 3.23
C GLN A 124 6.14 22.09 4.11
N LYS A 125 6.64 23.17 3.54
CA LYS A 125 6.67 24.48 4.21
C LYS A 125 5.24 24.99 4.47
N ALA A 126 4.36 24.92 3.48
CA ALA A 126 2.95 25.30 3.64
C ALA A 126 2.23 24.47 4.72
N PHE A 127 2.48 23.15 4.80
CA PHE A 127 1.94 22.31 5.89
C PHE A 127 2.40 22.79 7.27
N LYS A 128 3.68 23.16 7.41
CA LYS A 128 4.22 23.70 8.67
C LYS A 128 3.64 25.07 9.01
N GLU A 129 3.54 25.97 8.04
CA GLU A 129 3.00 27.33 8.23
C GLU A 129 1.53 27.31 8.67
N HIS A 130 0.76 26.36 8.17
CA HIS A 130 -0.65 26.18 8.56
C HIS A 130 -0.83 25.21 9.74
N ASN A 131 0.26 24.76 10.39
CA ASN A 131 0.24 23.79 11.50
C ASN A 131 -0.56 22.51 11.18
N VAL A 132 -0.51 22.04 9.92
CA VAL A 132 -1.26 20.86 9.46
C VAL A 132 -0.69 19.58 10.06
N LYS A 133 -1.54 18.72 10.63
CA LYS A 133 -1.18 17.35 10.96
C LYS A 133 -1.28 16.51 9.67
N PHE A 134 -0.16 16.00 9.20
CA PHE A 134 -0.10 15.11 8.04
C PHE A 134 -0.22 13.66 8.52
N LEU A 135 -1.19 12.90 7.98
CA LEU A 135 -1.43 11.50 8.32
C LEU A 135 -1.42 10.64 7.05
N ILE A 136 -0.84 9.46 7.14
CA ILE A 136 -0.74 8.49 6.05
C ILE A 136 -1.64 7.29 6.36
N ALA A 137 -2.62 7.04 5.50
CA ALA A 137 -3.48 5.87 5.53
C ALA A 137 -2.96 4.83 4.50
N ASP A 138 -2.03 3.98 4.93
CA ASP A 138 -1.43 2.97 4.07
C ASP A 138 -2.39 1.79 3.85
N TRP A 139 -2.94 1.71 2.65
CA TRP A 139 -3.84 0.65 2.21
C TRP A 139 -3.15 -0.46 1.39
N THR A 140 -1.85 -0.58 1.48
CA THR A 140 -1.06 -1.58 0.74
C THR A 140 -1.62 -2.99 0.96
N ASN A 141 -1.97 -3.33 2.20
CA ASN A 141 -2.51 -4.63 2.62
C ASN A 141 -4.04 -4.60 2.82
N ARG A 142 -4.74 -3.61 2.25
CA ARG A 142 -6.21 -3.49 2.30
C ARG A 142 -6.79 -3.54 3.72
N ASN A 143 -6.24 -2.73 4.62
CA ASN A 143 -6.76 -2.59 5.99
C ASN A 143 -8.27 -2.32 5.97
N ALA A 144 -9.04 -3.03 6.81
CA ALA A 144 -10.50 -2.98 6.82
C ALA A 144 -11.05 -1.62 7.28
N GLU A 145 -10.37 -0.95 8.21
CA GLU A 145 -10.78 0.36 8.72
C GLU A 145 -10.57 1.44 7.66
N ILE A 146 -9.43 1.41 6.96
CA ILE A 146 -9.16 2.28 5.82
C ILE A 146 -10.17 2.01 4.70
N SER A 147 -10.50 0.74 4.41
CA SER A 147 -11.49 0.37 3.40
C SER A 147 -12.86 0.99 3.69
N LYS A 148 -13.34 0.87 4.93
CA LYS A 148 -14.62 1.49 5.36
C LYS A 148 -14.60 3.00 5.20
N THR A 149 -13.48 3.63 5.52
CA THR A 149 -13.33 5.08 5.37
C THR A 149 -13.35 5.49 3.90
N LEU A 150 -12.62 4.79 3.02
CA LEU A 150 -12.70 5.02 1.58
C LEU A 150 -14.13 4.92 1.06
N GLU A 151 -14.86 3.87 1.44
CA GLU A 151 -16.26 3.66 1.07
C GLU A 151 -17.18 4.79 1.56
N SER A 152 -16.96 5.32 2.77
CA SER A 152 -17.74 6.44 3.31
C SER A 152 -17.60 7.73 2.50
N PHE A 153 -16.48 7.88 1.78
CA PHE A 153 -16.23 8.97 0.83
C PHE A 153 -16.58 8.60 -0.63
N GLY A 154 -17.30 7.47 -0.84
CA GLY A 154 -17.69 6.99 -2.17
C GLY A 154 -16.53 6.50 -3.01
N ARG A 155 -15.42 6.04 -2.38
CA ARG A 155 -14.22 5.54 -3.05
C ARG A 155 -14.05 4.05 -2.81
N THR A 156 -13.62 3.34 -3.85
CA THR A 156 -13.34 1.89 -3.80
C THR A 156 -11.85 1.60 -3.79
N GLY A 157 -11.01 2.63 -3.76
CA GLY A 157 -9.55 2.51 -3.81
C GLY A 157 -8.83 3.83 -3.63
N VAL A 158 -7.51 3.77 -3.74
CA VAL A 158 -6.58 4.90 -3.62
C VAL A 158 -6.14 5.39 -5.00
N PRO A 159 -5.75 6.66 -5.15
CA PRO A 159 -5.56 7.67 -4.10
C PRO A 159 -6.85 8.35 -3.65
N LEU A 160 -6.90 8.75 -2.37
CA LEU A 160 -7.86 9.70 -1.83
C LEU A 160 -7.10 10.68 -0.92
N TYR A 161 -7.33 11.96 -1.11
CA TYR A 161 -6.73 13.03 -0.30
C TYR A 161 -7.82 13.82 0.40
N LEU A 162 -7.75 13.86 1.73
CA LEU A 162 -8.70 14.60 2.56
C LEU A 162 -7.98 15.72 3.30
N LEU A 163 -8.56 16.91 3.25
CA LEU A 163 -8.15 18.03 4.07
C LEU A 163 -9.27 18.37 5.04
N TYR A 164 -9.06 18.11 6.32
CA TYR A 164 -9.98 18.49 7.38
C TYR A 164 -9.64 19.89 7.90
N SER A 165 -10.63 20.73 7.93
CA SER A 165 -10.56 21.99 8.65
C SER A 165 -10.66 21.74 10.17
N PRO A 166 -10.20 22.66 11.04
CA PRO A 166 -10.29 22.52 12.50
C PRO A 166 -11.73 22.31 13.03
N ASP A 167 -12.74 22.70 12.28
CA ASP A 167 -14.15 22.48 12.59
C ASP A 167 -14.66 21.06 12.25
N GLY A 168 -13.77 20.18 11.74
CA GLY A 168 -14.09 18.82 11.34
C GLY A 168 -14.64 18.69 9.91
N THR A 169 -14.79 19.77 9.16
CA THR A 169 -15.26 19.73 7.77
C THR A 169 -14.18 19.12 6.87
N ALA A 170 -14.51 18.04 6.15
CA ALA A 170 -13.60 17.36 5.22
C ALA A 170 -13.78 17.88 3.80
N LYS A 171 -12.68 18.28 3.16
CA LYS A 171 -12.61 18.62 1.74
C LYS A 171 -11.86 17.53 1.00
N ILE A 172 -12.49 16.95 -0.02
CA ILE A 172 -11.84 15.98 -0.91
C ILE A 172 -11.03 16.75 -1.96
N LEU A 173 -9.74 16.39 -2.12
CA LEU A 173 -8.89 16.93 -3.17
C LEU A 173 -8.88 15.99 -4.39
N PRO A 174 -8.50 16.50 -5.59
CA PRO A 174 -8.40 15.69 -6.79
C PRO A 174 -7.40 14.53 -6.66
N GLU A 175 -7.64 13.44 -7.38
CA GLU A 175 -6.74 12.27 -7.43
C GLU A 175 -5.35 12.60 -8.02
N LEU A 176 -5.29 13.52 -8.98
CA LEU A 176 -4.05 14.08 -9.49
C LEU A 176 -3.80 15.41 -8.79
N LEU A 177 -2.77 15.43 -7.95
CA LEU A 177 -2.39 16.63 -7.22
C LEU A 177 -1.45 17.49 -8.07
N THR A 178 -1.54 18.80 -7.84
CA THR A 178 -0.49 19.77 -8.15
C THR A 178 -0.12 20.53 -6.88
N GLN A 179 1.05 21.14 -6.87
CA GLN A 179 1.48 21.93 -5.72
C GLN A 179 0.50 23.07 -5.42
N ASP A 180 0.01 23.73 -6.48
CA ASP A 180 -0.97 24.82 -6.36
C ASP A 180 -2.30 24.35 -5.75
N ILE A 181 -2.81 23.19 -6.18
CA ILE A 181 -4.04 22.61 -5.61
C ILE A 181 -3.91 22.42 -4.10
N VAL A 182 -2.78 21.89 -3.63
CA VAL A 182 -2.57 21.65 -2.20
C VAL A 182 -2.39 22.97 -1.46
N ILE A 183 -1.55 23.87 -1.95
CA ILE A 183 -1.27 25.17 -1.32
C ILE A 183 -2.54 26.03 -1.28
N ASP A 184 -3.32 26.08 -2.37
CA ASP A 184 -4.55 26.88 -2.40
C ASP A 184 -5.63 26.27 -1.50
N ALA A 185 -5.70 24.93 -1.38
CA ALA A 185 -6.59 24.31 -0.42
C ALA A 185 -6.22 24.68 1.02
N LEU A 186 -4.93 24.75 1.36
CA LEU A 186 -4.46 25.20 2.68
C LEU A 186 -4.80 26.66 2.97
N LYS A 187 -4.71 27.54 1.99
CA LYS A 187 -5.10 28.97 2.13
C LYS A 187 -6.58 29.16 2.42
N THR A 188 -7.44 28.21 2.04
CA THR A 188 -8.88 28.27 2.35
C THR A 188 -9.22 27.88 3.79
N LEU A 189 -8.25 27.32 4.53
CA LEU A 189 -8.47 26.97 5.93
C LEU A 189 -8.66 28.23 6.78
N PRO A 190 -9.55 28.19 7.77
CA PRO A 190 -9.61 29.27 8.75
C PRO A 190 -8.26 29.35 9.47
N LYS A 191 -7.73 30.58 9.62
CA LYS A 191 -6.49 30.77 10.37
C LYS A 191 -6.68 30.19 11.77
N SER A 192 -5.85 29.20 12.14
CA SER A 192 -5.89 28.64 13.48
C SER A 192 -5.72 29.79 14.47
N ALA A 193 -6.65 29.93 15.40
CA ALA A 193 -6.47 30.84 16.50
C ALA A 193 -5.26 30.34 17.28
N SER A 194 -4.12 31.04 17.14
CA SER A 194 -2.95 30.82 17.98
C SER A 194 -3.38 31.11 19.42
N LYS A 195 -3.43 30.05 20.23
CA LYS A 195 -3.58 30.14 21.68
C LYS A 195 -2.24 30.30 22.31
#